data_4d5fffbaa05d7d0ee3d5fdc0ed846caa
#
_entry.id   4d5fffbaa05d7d0ee3d5fdc0ed846caa
#
_cell.length_a   1.000
_cell.length_b   1.000
_cell.length_c   1.000
_cell.angle_alpha   90.00
_cell.angle_beta   90.00
_cell.angle_gamma   90.00
#
_symmetry.space_group_name_H-M   'P 1'
#
loop_
_entity.id
_entity.type
_entity.pdbx_description
1 polymer ?
#
loop_
_entity_poly.entity_id
_entity_poly.type
_entity_poly.pdbx_seq_one_letter_code
_entity_poly.pdbx_strand_id
1 'polypeptide(L)'
;MDLIVAVYEDWGIGKNGTQPIALTADRKFFRETTRGAAVIVGRKTVEDFPGQKPLPGRENILLTRQNLVLEGFTVCNSPEEAAEKAKNAEKVFVIGGGSIYRQMLPMCQRAYVTKVHCTPESDTWFPNLDAAHDWQLQEVLMSGEENGVAYEMCLYVRK
;
A
#
# COMPACT_ATOMS: atom_id res chain seq x y z
N MET A 1 0.51 11.82 5.91
CA MET A 1 0.55 10.35 5.73
C MET A 1 0.12 10.01 4.33
N ASP A 2 0.84 9.15 3.69
CA ASP A 2 0.60 8.74 2.32
C ASP A 2 0.24 7.26 2.27
N LEU A 3 -0.21 6.83 1.10
CA LEU A 3 -0.61 5.45 0.87
C LEU A 3 0.01 5.02 -0.47
N ILE A 4 0.37 3.75 -0.59
CA ILE A 4 0.89 3.19 -1.84
C ILE A 4 0.20 1.85 -2.10
N VAL A 5 -0.28 1.67 -3.32
CA VAL A 5 -1.07 0.50 -3.70
C VAL A 5 -0.94 0.22 -5.20
N ALA A 6 -1.00 -1.04 -5.59
CA ALA A 6 -1.17 -1.43 -6.99
C ALA A 6 -2.58 -1.99 -7.17
N VAL A 7 -3.29 -1.49 -8.16
CA VAL A 7 -4.67 -1.89 -8.45
C VAL A 7 -4.80 -2.38 -9.89
N TYR A 8 -5.71 -3.32 -10.11
CA TYR A 8 -6.10 -3.75 -11.45
C TYR A 8 -7.20 -2.82 -12.01
N GLU A 9 -7.64 -3.04 -13.24
CA GLU A 9 -8.62 -2.14 -13.87
C GLU A 9 -9.92 -2.02 -13.11
N ASP A 10 -10.33 -3.06 -12.38
CA ASP A 10 -11.52 -3.06 -11.54
C ASP A 10 -11.25 -2.61 -10.10
N TRP A 11 -10.07 -2.03 -9.84
CA TRP A 11 -9.58 -1.66 -8.50
C TRP A 11 -9.39 -2.86 -7.56
N GLY A 12 -9.30 -4.06 -8.12
CA GLY A 12 -8.89 -5.24 -7.38
C GLY A 12 -7.44 -5.14 -6.93
N ILE A 13 -7.12 -5.67 -5.77
CA ILE A 13 -5.76 -5.61 -5.21
C ILE A 13 -5.19 -6.98 -4.86
N GLY A 14 -5.95 -8.04 -5.01
CA GLY A 14 -5.42 -9.36 -4.77
C GLY A 14 -6.47 -10.43 -4.61
N LYS A 15 -5.97 -11.66 -4.52
CA LYS A 15 -6.76 -12.86 -4.26
C LYS A 15 -5.96 -13.78 -3.37
N ASN A 16 -6.62 -14.36 -2.35
CA ASN A 16 -5.97 -15.26 -1.39
C ASN A 16 -4.74 -14.65 -0.72
N GLY A 17 -4.78 -13.32 -0.47
CA GLY A 17 -3.69 -12.60 0.21
C GLY A 17 -2.51 -12.22 -0.67
N THR A 18 -2.53 -12.53 -1.97
CA THR A 18 -1.45 -12.22 -2.90
C THR A 18 -1.95 -11.50 -4.15
N GLN A 19 -1.04 -10.86 -4.88
CA GLN A 19 -1.35 -10.27 -6.17
C GLN A 19 -1.11 -11.29 -7.28
N PRO A 20 -2.16 -11.68 -8.08
CA PRO A 20 -1.99 -12.62 -9.18
C PRO A 20 -1.00 -12.15 -10.24
N ILE A 21 -0.98 -10.85 -10.52
CA ILE A 21 -0.05 -10.23 -11.46
C ILE A 21 0.77 -9.20 -10.70
N ALA A 22 2.05 -9.48 -10.50
CA ALA A 22 2.97 -8.58 -9.82
C ALA A 22 4.08 -8.16 -10.80
N LEU A 23 4.25 -6.85 -10.99
CA LEU A 23 5.21 -6.31 -11.95
C LEU A 23 6.52 -5.95 -11.26
N THR A 24 7.64 -6.26 -11.92
CA THR A 24 8.97 -5.89 -11.45
C THR A 24 9.11 -4.36 -11.33
N ALA A 25 8.55 -3.64 -12.30
CA ALA A 25 8.55 -2.18 -12.29
C ALA A 25 7.83 -1.62 -11.06
N ASP A 26 6.73 -2.24 -10.65
CA ASP A 26 5.99 -1.81 -9.47
C ASP A 26 6.76 -2.10 -8.18
N ARG A 27 7.40 -3.26 -8.09
CA ARG A 27 8.25 -3.59 -6.93
C ARG A 27 9.39 -2.61 -6.77
N LYS A 28 10.01 -2.22 -7.88
CA LYS A 28 11.08 -1.22 -7.86
C LYS A 28 10.55 0.14 -7.43
N PHE A 29 9.43 0.57 -7.98
CA PHE A 29 8.77 1.83 -7.61
C PHE A 29 8.42 1.85 -6.13
N PHE A 30 7.83 0.79 -5.61
CA PHE A 30 7.50 0.64 -4.19
C PHE A 30 8.75 0.77 -3.32
N ARG A 31 9.80 0.04 -3.66
CA ARG A 31 11.04 0.03 -2.88
C ARG A 31 11.69 1.42 -2.84
N GLU A 32 11.75 2.10 -3.99
CA GLU A 32 12.35 3.43 -4.08
C GLU A 32 11.50 4.48 -3.39
N THR A 33 10.19 4.40 -3.54
CA THR A 33 9.26 5.37 -2.95
C THR A 33 9.22 5.27 -1.43
N THR A 34 9.27 4.08 -0.88
CA THR A 34 9.17 3.85 0.57
C THR A 34 10.51 3.81 1.30
N ARG A 35 11.63 3.96 0.58
CA ARG A 35 12.96 3.89 1.19
C ARG A 35 13.10 4.93 2.30
N GLY A 36 13.53 4.47 3.49
CA GLY A 36 13.72 5.35 4.64
C GLY A 36 12.45 5.79 5.34
N ALA A 37 11.30 5.34 4.87
CA ALA A 37 10.00 5.72 5.45
C ALA A 37 9.59 4.80 6.59
N ALA A 38 8.59 5.23 7.36
CA ALA A 38 7.81 4.35 8.19
C ALA A 38 6.72 3.72 7.31
N VAL A 39 6.50 2.42 7.43
CA VAL A 39 5.46 1.72 6.69
C VAL A 39 4.47 1.09 7.67
N ILE A 40 3.19 1.27 7.41
CA ILE A 40 2.11 0.71 8.23
C ILE A 40 1.49 -0.44 7.45
N VAL A 41 1.49 -1.62 8.05
CA VAL A 41 1.15 -2.87 7.36
C VAL A 41 0.28 -3.76 8.25
N GLY A 42 -0.59 -4.54 7.63
CA GLY A 42 -1.42 -5.53 8.32
C GLY A 42 -0.75 -6.90 8.39
N ARG A 43 -1.28 -7.75 9.27
CA ARG A 43 -0.69 -9.08 9.54
C ARG A 43 -0.63 -9.98 8.30
N LYS A 44 -1.71 -10.00 7.50
CA LYS A 44 -1.75 -10.84 6.29
C LYS A 44 -0.70 -10.46 5.27
N THR A 45 -0.42 -9.17 5.12
CA THR A 45 0.60 -8.68 4.20
C THR A 45 2.00 -9.05 4.68
N VAL A 46 2.23 -9.01 5.99
CA VAL A 46 3.51 -9.46 6.57
C VAL A 46 3.76 -10.94 6.26
N GLU A 47 2.73 -11.75 6.24
CA GLU A 47 2.86 -13.17 5.89
C GLU A 47 3.42 -13.38 4.48
N ASP A 48 3.22 -12.40 3.59
CA ASP A 48 3.74 -12.41 2.21
C ASP A 48 5.17 -11.84 2.09
N PHE A 49 5.68 -11.23 3.16
CA PHE A 49 7.05 -10.72 3.12
C PHE A 49 8.06 -11.87 3.08
N PRO A 50 9.21 -11.71 2.38
CA PRO A 50 10.23 -12.73 2.35
C PRO A 50 10.65 -13.13 3.76
N GLY A 51 10.45 -14.42 4.11
CA GLY A 51 10.74 -14.94 5.44
C GLY A 51 9.89 -14.33 6.56
N GLN A 52 8.83 -13.62 6.21
CA GLN A 52 7.97 -12.87 7.15
C GLN A 52 8.78 -11.90 8.02
N LYS A 53 9.82 -11.33 7.44
CA LYS A 53 10.72 -10.38 8.11
C LYS A 53 10.33 -8.95 7.77
N PRO A 54 10.72 -7.97 8.63
CA PRO A 54 10.44 -6.57 8.33
C PRO A 54 11.18 -6.14 7.05
N LEU A 55 10.59 -5.16 6.36
CA LEU A 55 11.21 -4.59 5.17
C LEU A 55 12.47 -3.83 5.57
N PRO A 56 13.63 -4.12 4.94
CA PRO A 56 14.88 -3.46 5.33
C PRO A 56 14.89 -1.98 4.99
N GLY A 57 15.57 -1.18 5.81
CA GLY A 57 15.71 0.25 5.60
C GLY A 57 14.45 1.06 5.86
N ARG A 58 13.48 0.48 6.55
CA ARG A 58 12.21 1.14 6.89
C ARG A 58 11.86 0.85 8.34
N GLU A 59 11.07 1.74 8.93
CA GLU A 59 10.44 1.48 10.22
C GLU A 59 9.15 0.73 9.96
N ASN A 60 9.04 -0.51 10.45
CA ASN A 60 7.90 -1.37 10.18
C ASN A 60 6.91 -1.33 11.34
N ILE A 61 5.71 -0.80 11.08
CA ILE A 61 4.63 -0.68 12.05
C ILE A 61 3.54 -1.67 11.65
N LEU A 62 3.29 -2.64 12.52
CA LEU A 62 2.27 -3.66 12.29
C LEU A 62 0.98 -3.27 13.00
N LEU A 63 -0.07 -3.06 12.21
CA LEU A 63 -1.41 -2.78 12.75
C LEU A 63 -2.22 -4.07 12.78
N THR A 64 -2.56 -4.53 13.96
CA THR A 64 -3.31 -5.76 14.16
C THR A 64 -4.11 -5.68 15.46
N ARG A 65 -5.23 -6.39 15.52
CA ARG A 65 -6.01 -6.51 16.75
C ARG A 65 -5.44 -7.56 17.71
N GLN A 66 -4.52 -8.38 17.22
CA GLN A 66 -3.92 -9.43 18.02
C GLN A 66 -2.87 -8.87 18.98
N ASN A 67 -2.81 -9.42 20.19
CA ASN A 67 -1.74 -9.12 21.13
C ASN A 67 -0.57 -10.04 20.80
N LEU A 68 0.38 -9.52 20.03
CA LEU A 68 1.56 -10.28 19.65
C LEU A 68 2.78 -9.38 19.65
N VAL A 69 3.94 -10.02 19.77
CA VAL A 69 5.24 -9.38 19.62
C VAL A 69 5.91 -10.02 18.42
N LEU A 70 6.38 -9.18 17.50
CA LEU A 70 7.05 -9.65 16.29
C LEU A 70 8.34 -8.86 16.13
N GLU A 71 9.47 -9.59 16.10
CA GLU A 71 10.79 -8.97 16.05
C GLU A 71 10.93 -8.07 14.81
N GLY A 72 11.43 -6.86 15.04
CA GLY A 72 11.63 -5.87 13.98
C GLY A 72 10.39 -5.05 13.63
N PHE A 73 9.26 -5.30 14.31
CA PHE A 73 8.01 -4.58 14.11
C PHE A 73 7.60 -3.84 15.37
N THR A 74 7.05 -2.63 15.19
CA THR A 74 6.31 -1.95 16.26
C THR A 74 4.86 -2.35 16.09
N VAL A 75 4.31 -3.08 17.07
CA VAL A 75 2.94 -3.60 16.98
C VAL A 75 1.96 -2.59 17.58
N CYS A 76 0.93 -2.26 16.80
CA CYS A 76 -0.13 -1.31 17.17
C CYS A 76 -1.50 -1.98 17.00
N ASN A 77 -2.48 -1.55 17.81
CA ASN A 77 -3.81 -2.17 17.81
C ASN A 77 -4.90 -1.25 17.25
N SER A 78 -4.58 -0.01 16.89
CA SER A 78 -5.53 0.92 16.30
C SER A 78 -4.84 1.83 15.27
N PRO A 79 -5.61 2.36 14.29
CA PRO A 79 -5.07 3.34 13.34
C PRO A 79 -4.46 4.56 14.03
N GLU A 80 -5.08 5.03 15.09
CA GLU A 80 -4.61 6.19 15.86
C GLU A 80 -3.27 5.89 16.53
N GLU A 81 -3.09 4.69 17.07
CA GLU A 81 -1.82 4.28 17.67
C GLU A 81 -0.74 4.17 16.60
N ALA A 82 -1.06 3.61 15.43
CA ALA A 82 -0.11 3.50 14.32
C ALA A 82 0.34 4.89 13.85
N ALA A 83 -0.58 5.84 13.72
CA ALA A 83 -0.26 7.21 13.34
C ALA A 83 0.63 7.87 14.39
N GLU A 84 0.36 7.65 15.67
CA GLU A 84 1.17 8.18 16.75
C GLU A 84 2.59 7.62 16.72
N LYS A 85 2.75 6.33 16.48
CA LYS A 85 4.07 5.70 16.37
C LYS A 85 4.88 6.20 15.17
N ALA A 86 4.19 6.62 14.11
CA ALA A 86 4.83 7.10 12.88
C ALA A 86 5.10 8.62 12.87
N LYS A 87 4.63 9.36 13.85
CA LYS A 87 4.58 10.84 13.80
C LYS A 87 5.93 11.53 13.60
N ASN A 88 7.03 10.90 14.01
CA ASN A 88 8.36 11.49 13.89
C ASN A 88 9.08 11.12 12.59
N ALA A 89 8.49 10.26 11.77
CA ALA A 89 9.07 9.89 10.49
C ALA A 89 8.78 10.98 9.45
N GLU A 90 9.77 11.28 8.60
CA GLU A 90 9.59 12.26 7.53
C GLU A 90 8.56 11.80 6.50
N LYS A 91 8.54 10.50 6.22
CA LYS A 91 7.60 9.90 5.27
C LYS A 91 6.92 8.70 5.93
N VAL A 92 5.63 8.60 5.74
CA VAL A 92 4.82 7.48 6.27
C VAL A 92 3.94 6.96 5.15
N PHE A 93 4.03 5.65 4.89
CA PHE A 93 3.22 4.99 3.86
C PHE A 93 2.39 3.86 4.45
N VAL A 94 1.10 3.89 4.16
CA VAL A 94 0.21 2.75 4.40
C VAL A 94 0.38 1.80 3.22
N ILE A 95 0.78 0.55 3.49
CA ILE A 95 1.16 -0.38 2.42
C ILE A 95 0.26 -1.61 2.29
N GLY A 96 -0.80 -1.69 3.10
CA GLY A 96 -1.82 -2.72 2.94
C GLY A 96 -1.90 -3.71 4.08
N GLY A 97 -2.74 -4.73 4.01
CA GLY A 97 -3.64 -5.00 2.86
C GLY A 97 -4.99 -4.29 2.94
N GLY A 98 -6.00 -4.91 2.33
CA GLY A 98 -7.30 -4.26 2.10
C GLY A 98 -7.95 -3.66 3.34
N SER A 99 -7.95 -4.39 4.45
CA SER A 99 -8.51 -3.90 5.71
C SER A 99 -7.75 -2.67 6.22
N ILE A 100 -6.41 -2.69 6.11
CA ILE A 100 -5.57 -1.59 6.59
C ILE A 100 -5.75 -0.37 5.69
N TYR A 101 -5.84 -0.55 4.38
CA TYR A 101 -6.16 0.55 3.47
C TYR A 101 -7.47 1.22 3.84
N ARG A 102 -8.52 0.44 4.09
CA ARG A 102 -9.84 1.01 4.46
C ARG A 102 -9.78 1.78 5.77
N GLN A 103 -9.06 1.26 6.77
CA GLN A 103 -8.97 1.91 8.06
C GLN A 103 -8.14 3.19 8.04
N MET A 104 -7.09 3.22 7.20
CA MET A 104 -6.11 4.31 7.19
C MET A 104 -6.34 5.36 6.09
N LEU A 105 -7.10 5.03 5.05
CA LEU A 105 -7.35 5.97 3.95
C LEU A 105 -7.87 7.33 4.41
N PRO A 106 -8.80 7.40 5.38
CA PRO A 106 -9.27 8.71 5.88
C PRO A 106 -8.17 9.58 6.48
N MET A 107 -7.04 8.99 6.87
CA MET A 107 -5.92 9.71 7.47
C MET A 107 -4.86 10.12 6.43
N CYS A 108 -5.04 9.72 5.16
CA CYS A 108 -4.05 9.96 4.12
C CYS A 108 -4.41 11.17 3.29
N GLN A 109 -3.40 11.92 2.83
CA GLN A 109 -3.55 13.08 1.96
C GLN A 109 -3.15 12.80 0.53
N ARG A 110 -2.28 11.80 0.31
CA ARG A 110 -1.81 11.40 -1.01
C ARG A 110 -1.83 9.90 -1.14
N ALA A 111 -2.12 9.43 -2.35
CA ALA A 111 -2.08 8.01 -2.67
C ALA A 111 -1.29 7.79 -3.96
N TYR A 112 -0.26 6.97 -3.87
CA TYR A 112 0.53 6.54 -5.01
C TYR A 112 -0.10 5.24 -5.50
N VAL A 113 -0.73 5.29 -6.67
CA VAL A 113 -1.51 4.18 -7.20
C VAL A 113 -0.90 3.70 -8.50
N THR A 114 -0.39 2.47 -8.51
CA THR A 114 0.01 1.82 -9.75
C THR A 114 -1.22 1.17 -10.37
N LYS A 115 -1.63 1.66 -11.52
CA LYS A 115 -2.74 1.08 -12.28
C LYS A 115 -2.17 0.03 -13.23
N VAL A 116 -2.53 -1.22 -13.01
CA VAL A 116 -2.11 -2.36 -13.84
C VAL A 116 -3.26 -2.70 -14.76
N HIS A 117 -3.05 -2.53 -16.07
CA HIS A 117 -4.12 -2.64 -17.07
C HIS A 117 -4.39 -4.10 -17.43
N CYS A 118 -4.97 -4.83 -16.49
CA CYS A 118 -5.50 -6.16 -16.64
C CYS A 118 -6.54 -6.39 -15.54
N THR A 119 -7.32 -7.46 -15.66
CA THR A 119 -8.39 -7.75 -14.70
C THR A 119 -8.35 -9.21 -14.29
N PRO A 120 -7.31 -9.65 -13.53
CA PRO A 120 -7.33 -10.98 -12.94
C PRO A 120 -8.41 -11.05 -11.88
N GLU A 121 -8.81 -12.26 -11.52
CA GLU A 121 -9.79 -12.45 -10.47
C GLU A 121 -9.25 -11.91 -9.14
N SER A 122 -10.05 -11.09 -8.46
CA SER A 122 -9.73 -10.53 -7.14
C SER A 122 -10.79 -10.93 -6.13
N ASP A 123 -10.42 -11.00 -4.87
CA ASP A 123 -11.35 -11.14 -3.75
C ASP A 123 -11.27 -9.95 -2.80
N THR A 124 -10.37 -9.02 -3.07
CA THR A 124 -10.15 -7.81 -2.27
C THR A 124 -10.00 -6.63 -3.21
N TRP A 125 -10.66 -5.53 -2.89
CA TRP A 125 -10.65 -4.32 -3.71
C TRP A 125 -10.25 -3.10 -2.91
N PHE A 126 -9.63 -2.13 -3.60
CA PHE A 126 -9.35 -0.80 -3.09
C PHE A 126 -10.45 0.15 -3.57
N PRO A 127 -10.85 1.16 -2.77
CA PRO A 127 -11.86 2.12 -3.22
C PRO A 127 -11.45 2.79 -4.52
N ASN A 128 -12.39 2.93 -5.45
CA ASN A 128 -12.13 3.58 -6.74
C ASN A 128 -11.98 5.09 -6.54
N LEU A 129 -10.73 5.57 -6.54
CA LEU A 129 -10.44 6.98 -6.32
C LEU A 129 -10.87 7.86 -7.49
N ASP A 130 -11.04 7.30 -8.68
CA ASP A 130 -11.55 8.04 -9.84
C ASP A 130 -13.04 8.38 -9.66
N ALA A 131 -13.77 7.57 -8.91
CA ALA A 131 -15.19 7.81 -8.62
C ALA A 131 -15.41 8.57 -7.30
N ALA A 132 -14.37 8.75 -6.48
CA ALA A 132 -14.49 9.39 -5.18
C ALA A 132 -14.48 10.91 -5.34
N HIS A 133 -15.45 11.58 -4.71
CA HIS A 133 -15.58 13.05 -4.84
C HIS A 133 -14.52 13.81 -4.04
N ASP A 134 -13.86 13.18 -3.08
CA ASP A 134 -12.86 13.80 -2.21
C ASP A 134 -11.42 13.50 -2.62
N TRP A 135 -11.22 12.82 -3.73
CA TRP A 135 -9.90 12.52 -4.29
C TRP A 135 -9.83 12.95 -5.75
N GLN A 136 -8.62 13.29 -6.22
CA GLN A 136 -8.40 13.62 -7.63
C GLN A 136 -7.03 13.15 -8.09
N LEU A 137 -6.95 12.76 -9.35
CA LEU A 137 -5.67 12.47 -9.99
C LEU A 137 -4.90 13.77 -10.16
N GLN A 138 -3.69 13.85 -9.60
CA GLN A 138 -2.83 14.99 -9.75
C GLN A 138 -1.89 14.84 -10.94
N GLU A 139 -1.28 13.66 -11.09
CA GLU A 139 -0.30 13.47 -12.16
C GLU A 139 -0.03 11.98 -12.39
N VAL A 140 0.34 11.64 -13.62
CA VAL A 140 0.89 10.32 -13.96
C VAL A 140 2.40 10.44 -13.89
N LEU A 141 3.00 9.77 -12.91
CA LEU A 141 4.44 9.87 -12.62
C LEU A 141 5.30 9.11 -13.61
N MET A 142 4.85 7.94 -14.03
CA MET A 142 5.52 7.13 -15.05
C MET A 142 4.54 6.11 -15.61
N SER A 143 4.85 5.59 -16.79
CA SER A 143 4.07 4.54 -17.43
C SER A 143 5.00 3.61 -18.20
N GLY A 144 4.50 2.43 -18.53
CA GLY A 144 5.27 1.44 -19.29
C GLY A 144 4.46 0.20 -19.57
N GLU A 145 5.17 -0.83 -20.00
CA GLU A 145 4.60 -2.14 -20.28
C GLU A 145 5.60 -3.21 -19.86
N GLU A 146 5.11 -4.27 -19.24
CA GLU A 146 5.93 -5.38 -18.79
C GLU A 146 5.17 -6.67 -19.08
N ASN A 147 5.82 -7.61 -19.81
CA ASN A 147 5.23 -8.89 -20.18
C ASN A 147 3.83 -8.74 -20.85
N GLY A 148 3.67 -7.70 -21.69
CA GLY A 148 2.42 -7.45 -22.38
C GLY A 148 1.36 -6.75 -21.56
N VAL A 149 1.67 -6.34 -20.34
CA VAL A 149 0.72 -5.65 -19.45
C VAL A 149 1.16 -4.20 -19.29
N ALA A 150 0.29 -3.27 -19.69
CA ALA A 150 0.53 -1.84 -19.53
C ALA A 150 0.28 -1.42 -18.08
N TYR A 151 1.02 -0.41 -17.61
CA TYR A 151 0.84 0.13 -16.27
C TYR A 151 1.13 1.62 -16.22
N GLU A 152 0.58 2.28 -15.20
CA GLU A 152 0.82 3.69 -14.91
C GLU A 152 0.95 3.87 -13.40
N MET A 153 2.00 4.59 -12.96
CA MET A 153 2.13 5.02 -11.57
C MET A 153 1.53 6.40 -11.44
N CYS A 154 0.45 6.52 -10.69
CA CYS A 154 -0.35 7.73 -10.57
C CYS A 154 -0.27 8.30 -9.16
N LEU A 155 -0.27 9.65 -9.07
CA LEU A 155 -0.37 10.32 -7.78
C LEU A 155 -1.77 10.92 -7.66
N TYR A 156 -2.53 10.46 -6.67
CA TYR A 156 -3.82 11.02 -6.29
C TYR A 156 -3.64 11.87 -5.05
N VAL A 157 -4.38 12.96 -4.98
CA VAL A 157 -4.39 13.83 -3.81
C VAL A 157 -5.82 14.05 -3.32
N ARG A 158 -5.96 14.26 -2.02
CA ARG A 158 -7.24 14.63 -1.43
C ARG A 158 -7.58 16.05 -1.82
N LYS A 159 -8.84 16.26 -2.18
CA LYS A 159 -9.34 17.59 -2.52
C LYS A 159 -9.45 18.50 -1.31
#